data_05f8fc3031da02d3d25380ab95d90052
#
_entry.id   05f8fc3031da02d3d25380ab95d90052
#
_cell.length_a   1.000
_cell.length_b   1.000
_cell.length_c   1.000
_cell.angle_alpha   90.00
_cell.angle_beta   90.00
_cell.angle_gamma   90.00
#
_symmetry.space_group_name_H-M   'P 1'
#
loop_
_entity.id
_entity.type
_entity.pdbx_description
1 polymer ?
#
loop_
_entity_poly.entity_id
_entity_poly.type
_entity_poly.pdbx_seq_one_letter_code
_entity_poly.pdbx_strand_id
1 'polypeptide(L)'
;MYPDRKTAEALLTEAEPHNPGPWGDHSRTAAHCAEAIARACGLDADKAYVLGLLHDIGRRYGKRHLGHVVDGYRYMLSLGYDEVARVCLSHSFNNQSLADYVGRRDTTPEETKIIADGLDGMAYDEYDRLIQLCDSLAGADGVMDIIERMEDVRRRYGDYPQNKWDINLAIKAHFEALAGRDIYDIVGQPTARR
;
A
#
# COMPACT_ATOMS: atom_id res chain seq x y z
N MET A 1 -6.96 15.90 -1.59
CA MET A 1 -7.90 15.83 -0.42
C MET A 1 -8.04 14.38 0.03
N TYR A 2 -8.21 14.13 1.34
CA TYR A 2 -8.47 12.81 1.92
C TYR A 2 -9.61 12.93 2.95
N PRO A 3 -10.36 11.85 3.27
CA PRO A 3 -11.41 11.86 4.28
C PRO A 3 -10.82 11.97 5.70
N ASP A 4 -11.63 12.35 6.68
CA ASP A 4 -11.27 12.16 8.07
C ASP A 4 -11.21 10.66 8.46
N ARG A 5 -10.57 10.35 9.57
CA ARG A 5 -10.36 8.96 10.05
C ARG A 5 -11.67 8.19 10.19
N LYS A 6 -12.70 8.82 10.76
CA LYS A 6 -14.01 8.19 10.96
C LYS A 6 -14.66 7.80 9.63
N THR A 7 -14.59 8.69 8.66
CA THR A 7 -15.10 8.44 7.30
C THR A 7 -14.29 7.35 6.61
N ALA A 8 -12.96 7.32 6.75
CA ALA A 8 -12.11 6.28 6.19
C ALA A 8 -12.41 4.89 6.76
N GLU A 9 -12.59 4.80 8.08
CA GLU A 9 -12.99 3.55 8.75
C GLU A 9 -14.38 3.07 8.32
N ALA A 10 -15.32 3.99 8.14
CA ALA A 10 -16.65 3.67 7.62
C ALA A 10 -16.60 3.15 6.18
N LEU A 11 -15.77 3.74 5.32
CA LEU A 11 -15.56 3.30 3.93
C LEU A 11 -14.97 1.89 3.87
N LEU A 12 -13.98 1.57 4.70
CA LEU A 12 -13.41 0.22 4.75
C LEU A 12 -14.43 -0.78 5.27
N THR A 13 -15.13 -0.47 6.37
CA THR A 13 -16.14 -1.35 6.97
C THR A 13 -17.27 -1.65 6.01
N GLU A 14 -17.71 -0.66 5.23
CA GLU A 14 -18.74 -0.84 4.20
C GLU A 14 -18.22 -1.69 3.03
N ALA A 15 -16.94 -1.59 2.69
CA ALA A 15 -16.34 -2.27 1.56
C ALA A 15 -16.09 -3.77 1.81
N GLU A 16 -15.73 -4.17 3.02
CA GLU A 16 -15.35 -5.56 3.36
C GLU A 16 -16.41 -6.61 3.00
N PRO A 17 -17.72 -6.41 3.25
CA PRO A 17 -18.75 -7.39 2.91
C PRO A 17 -18.89 -7.65 1.40
N HIS A 18 -18.46 -6.73 0.54
CA HIS A 18 -18.55 -6.90 -0.91
C HIS A 18 -17.55 -7.91 -1.47
N ASN A 19 -16.42 -8.10 -0.78
CA ASN A 19 -15.41 -9.10 -1.11
C ASN A 19 -14.74 -9.60 0.17
N PRO A 20 -15.37 -10.51 0.92
CA PRO A 20 -14.83 -11.01 2.17
C PRO A 20 -13.44 -11.65 2.01
N GLY A 21 -12.51 -11.29 2.89
CA GLY A 21 -11.14 -11.82 2.87
C GLY A 21 -10.22 -11.06 3.82
N PRO A 22 -8.94 -11.44 3.89
CA PRO A 22 -7.99 -10.89 4.86
C PRO A 22 -7.47 -9.48 4.48
N TRP A 23 -7.94 -8.89 3.38
CA TRP A 23 -7.44 -7.62 2.88
C TRP A 23 -7.81 -6.43 3.77
N GLY A 24 -8.96 -6.48 4.46
CA GLY A 24 -9.34 -5.44 5.41
C GLY A 24 -8.40 -5.41 6.63
N ASP A 25 -8.05 -6.58 7.18
CA ASP A 25 -7.09 -6.66 8.29
C ASP A 25 -5.68 -6.26 7.87
N HIS A 26 -5.25 -6.64 6.65
CA HIS A 26 -4.03 -6.13 6.04
C HIS A 26 -4.04 -4.60 5.95
N SER A 27 -5.12 -3.99 5.47
CA SER A 27 -5.27 -2.53 5.37
C SER A 27 -5.20 -1.84 6.74
N ARG A 28 -5.79 -2.43 7.79
CA ARG A 28 -5.68 -1.93 9.17
C ARG A 28 -4.24 -2.01 9.69
N THR A 29 -3.55 -3.11 9.42
CA THR A 29 -2.13 -3.24 9.77
C THR A 29 -1.28 -2.20 9.06
N ALA A 30 -1.49 -1.98 7.75
CA ALA A 30 -0.80 -0.96 6.98
C ALA A 30 -1.07 0.46 7.54
N ALA A 31 -2.32 0.75 7.91
CA ALA A 31 -2.70 2.03 8.52
C ALA A 31 -1.98 2.31 9.84
N HIS A 32 -1.92 1.30 10.74
CA HIS A 32 -1.22 1.44 12.03
C HIS A 32 0.29 1.59 11.84
N CYS A 33 0.90 0.87 10.91
CA CYS A 33 2.31 1.06 10.54
C CYS A 33 2.55 2.47 10.03
N ALA A 34 1.70 2.95 9.10
CA ALA A 34 1.83 4.28 8.51
C ALA A 34 1.70 5.39 9.56
N GLU A 35 0.71 5.30 10.45
CA GLU A 35 0.52 6.22 11.57
C GLU A 35 1.76 6.28 12.49
N ALA A 36 2.27 5.12 12.89
CA ALA A 36 3.40 5.03 13.81
C ALA A 36 4.69 5.60 13.19
N ILE A 37 4.98 5.24 11.93
CA ILE A 37 6.17 5.73 11.22
C ILE A 37 6.04 7.24 10.94
N ALA A 38 4.89 7.70 10.46
CA ALA A 38 4.64 9.12 10.22
C ALA A 38 4.87 9.95 11.48
N ARG A 39 4.36 9.51 12.62
CA ARG A 39 4.55 10.18 13.93
C ARG A 39 6.03 10.22 14.31
N ALA A 40 6.77 9.13 14.10
CA ALA A 40 8.20 9.07 14.41
C ALA A 40 9.05 9.96 13.49
N CYS A 41 8.58 10.18 12.25
CA CYS A 41 9.26 10.99 11.23
C CYS A 41 8.77 12.46 11.17
N GLY A 42 7.82 12.87 12.03
CA GLY A 42 7.28 14.24 12.01
C GLY A 42 6.34 14.55 10.85
N LEU A 43 5.77 13.51 10.23
CA LEU A 43 4.74 13.63 9.20
C LEU A 43 3.33 13.66 9.84
N ASP A 44 2.31 14.03 9.05
CA ASP A 44 0.92 13.97 9.49
C ASP A 44 0.47 12.52 9.66
N ALA A 45 0.34 12.10 10.92
CA ALA A 45 0.02 10.72 11.29
C ALA A 45 -1.43 10.34 10.96
N ASP A 46 -2.38 11.28 11.05
CA ASP A 46 -3.78 11.03 10.70
C ASP A 46 -3.93 10.87 9.18
N LYS A 47 -3.25 11.69 8.39
CA LYS A 47 -3.17 11.51 6.94
C LYS A 47 -2.57 10.15 6.58
N ALA A 48 -1.43 9.79 7.17
CA ALA A 48 -0.76 8.53 6.92
C ALA A 48 -1.66 7.32 7.25
N TYR A 49 -2.36 7.38 8.40
CA TYR A 49 -3.33 6.35 8.77
C TYR A 49 -4.40 6.16 7.70
N VAL A 50 -5.04 7.26 7.27
CA VAL A 50 -6.12 7.22 6.27
C VAL A 50 -5.64 6.67 4.93
N LEU A 51 -4.48 7.11 4.47
CA LEU A 51 -3.89 6.62 3.22
C LEU A 51 -3.56 5.13 3.30
N GLY A 52 -2.97 4.68 4.42
CA GLY A 52 -2.69 3.26 4.66
C GLY A 52 -3.95 2.41 4.77
N LEU A 53 -5.02 2.93 5.39
CA LEU A 53 -6.28 2.21 5.54
C LEU A 53 -7.00 1.98 4.21
N LEU A 54 -6.89 2.92 3.28
CA LEU A 54 -7.66 2.92 2.04
C LEU A 54 -6.85 2.57 0.78
N HIS A 55 -5.53 2.27 0.90
CA HIS A 55 -4.68 2.00 -0.26
C HIS A 55 -5.19 0.83 -1.12
N ASP A 56 -5.78 -0.15 -0.48
CA ASP A 56 -6.30 -1.40 -1.08
C ASP A 56 -7.84 -1.42 -1.25
N ILE A 57 -8.52 -0.27 -1.09
CA ILE A 57 -10.00 -0.17 -1.10
C ILE A 57 -10.65 -0.68 -2.41
N GLY A 58 -9.90 -0.71 -3.50
CA GLY A 58 -10.37 -1.27 -4.78
C GLY A 58 -10.67 -2.76 -4.72
N ARG A 59 -10.16 -3.48 -3.70
CA ARG A 59 -10.48 -4.89 -3.46
C ARG A 59 -11.96 -5.14 -3.14
N ARG A 60 -12.72 -4.09 -2.81
CA ARG A 60 -14.19 -4.18 -2.68
C ARG A 60 -14.89 -4.72 -3.93
N TYR A 61 -14.29 -4.55 -5.11
CA TYR A 61 -14.87 -4.99 -6.38
C TYR A 61 -14.54 -6.45 -6.75
N GLY A 62 -13.87 -7.19 -5.86
CA GLY A 62 -13.60 -8.61 -6.04
C GLY A 62 -12.12 -8.98 -6.05
N LYS A 63 -11.84 -10.24 -6.38
CA LYS A 63 -10.48 -10.80 -6.40
C LYS A 63 -9.73 -10.41 -7.66
N ARG A 64 -9.45 -9.13 -7.82
CA ARG A 64 -8.60 -8.62 -8.88
C ARG A 64 -7.16 -8.43 -8.39
N HIS A 65 -6.19 -8.77 -9.23
CA HIS A 65 -4.76 -8.58 -8.95
C HIS A 65 -4.34 -7.16 -9.29
N LEU A 66 -3.95 -6.89 -10.56
CA LEU A 66 -3.62 -5.53 -10.99
C LEU A 66 -4.86 -4.63 -11.01
N GLY A 67 -6.04 -5.19 -11.30
CA GLY A 67 -7.27 -4.43 -11.41
C GLY A 67 -7.69 -3.67 -10.16
N HIS A 68 -7.37 -4.17 -8.93
CA HIS A 68 -7.72 -3.45 -7.69
C HIS A 68 -7.10 -2.04 -7.62
N VAL A 69 -5.96 -1.84 -8.26
CA VAL A 69 -5.26 -0.55 -8.30
C VAL A 69 -6.13 0.51 -8.98
N VAL A 70 -6.61 0.23 -10.19
CA VAL A 70 -7.43 1.16 -10.94
C VAL A 70 -8.85 1.27 -10.38
N ASP A 71 -9.37 0.19 -9.79
CA ASP A 71 -10.67 0.20 -9.12
C ASP A 71 -10.67 1.15 -7.92
N GLY A 72 -9.63 1.07 -7.08
CA GLY A 72 -9.44 1.97 -5.95
C GLY A 72 -9.23 3.42 -6.38
N TYR A 73 -8.40 3.64 -7.39
CA TYR A 73 -8.17 4.94 -7.98
C TYR A 73 -9.46 5.61 -8.45
N ARG A 74 -10.24 4.93 -9.29
CA ARG A 74 -11.53 5.45 -9.80
C ARG A 74 -12.53 5.69 -8.69
N TYR A 75 -12.62 4.78 -7.72
CA TYR A 75 -13.56 4.91 -6.61
C TYR A 75 -13.23 6.12 -5.74
N MET A 76 -11.99 6.30 -5.35
CA MET A 76 -11.59 7.42 -4.52
C MET A 76 -11.71 8.77 -5.24
N LEU A 77 -11.41 8.82 -6.55
CA LEU A 77 -11.67 10.02 -7.36
C LEU A 77 -13.16 10.37 -7.41
N SER A 78 -14.04 9.36 -7.53
CA SER A 78 -15.49 9.60 -7.57
C SER A 78 -16.04 10.20 -6.29
N LEU A 79 -15.34 10.00 -5.16
CA LEU A 79 -15.65 10.60 -3.85
C LEU A 79 -14.92 11.93 -3.59
N GLY A 80 -14.06 12.38 -4.51
CA GLY A 80 -13.27 13.60 -4.37
C GLY A 80 -12.01 13.44 -3.50
N TYR A 81 -11.56 12.21 -3.22
CA TYR A 81 -10.39 11.91 -2.40
C TYR A 81 -9.16 11.60 -3.27
N ASP A 82 -8.66 12.61 -3.96
CA ASP A 82 -7.56 12.53 -4.92
C ASP A 82 -6.24 12.03 -4.29
N GLU A 83 -5.95 12.36 -3.02
CA GLU A 83 -4.75 11.88 -2.34
C GLU A 83 -4.84 10.38 -2.02
N VAL A 84 -6.02 9.87 -1.68
CA VAL A 84 -6.24 8.42 -1.52
C VAL A 84 -6.20 7.72 -2.87
N ALA A 85 -6.84 8.30 -3.89
CA ALA A 85 -6.77 7.76 -5.25
C ALA A 85 -5.32 7.61 -5.72
N ARG A 86 -4.48 8.61 -5.43
CA ARG A 86 -3.04 8.59 -5.73
C ARG A 86 -2.35 7.37 -5.10
N VAL A 87 -2.54 7.10 -3.82
CA VAL A 87 -1.88 5.95 -3.18
C VAL A 87 -2.49 4.62 -3.60
N CYS A 88 -3.78 4.55 -3.93
CA CYS A 88 -4.36 3.37 -4.57
C CYS A 88 -3.61 3.03 -5.87
N LEU A 89 -3.20 4.04 -6.64
CA LEU A 89 -2.49 3.84 -7.89
C LEU A 89 -1.00 3.54 -7.67
N SER A 90 -0.33 4.18 -6.70
CA SER A 90 1.13 4.15 -6.54
C SER A 90 1.66 3.01 -5.66
N HIS A 91 0.85 2.48 -4.71
CA HIS A 91 1.34 1.59 -3.65
C HIS A 91 2.05 0.33 -4.16
N SER A 92 1.56 -0.25 -5.25
CA SER A 92 2.12 -1.48 -5.83
C SER A 92 3.35 -1.25 -6.74
N PHE A 93 3.77 0.00 -6.96
CA PHE A 93 4.78 0.38 -7.96
C PHE A 93 5.92 1.21 -7.35
N ASN A 94 6.64 0.64 -6.39
CA ASN A 94 7.76 1.33 -5.73
C ASN A 94 8.88 1.80 -6.70
N ASN A 95 9.01 1.16 -7.87
CA ASN A 95 9.95 1.50 -8.95
C ASN A 95 9.28 2.23 -10.14
N GLN A 96 8.03 2.65 -10.01
CA GLN A 96 7.21 3.30 -11.06
C GLN A 96 7.13 2.52 -12.39
N SER A 97 7.39 1.22 -12.36
CA SER A 97 7.40 0.37 -13.57
C SER A 97 6.20 -0.57 -13.57
N LEU A 98 5.27 -0.34 -14.51
CA LEU A 98 4.19 -1.29 -14.76
C LEU A 98 4.74 -2.63 -15.31
N ALA A 99 5.87 -2.60 -16.01
CA ALA A 99 6.51 -3.81 -16.55
C ALA A 99 6.95 -4.76 -15.43
N ASP A 100 7.35 -4.22 -14.27
CA ASP A 100 7.84 -4.96 -13.12
C ASP A 100 6.73 -5.27 -12.09
N TYR A 101 5.47 -5.13 -12.45
CA TYR A 101 4.37 -5.53 -11.57
C TYR A 101 4.40 -7.04 -11.32
N VAL A 102 4.42 -7.42 -10.05
CA VAL A 102 4.42 -8.82 -9.62
C VAL A 102 2.98 -9.25 -9.30
N GLY A 103 2.43 -10.13 -10.14
CA GLY A 103 1.06 -10.62 -10.03
C GLY A 103 0.40 -10.79 -11.39
N ARG A 104 -0.89 -11.19 -11.39
CA ARG A 104 -1.64 -11.31 -12.64
C ARG A 104 -2.01 -9.93 -13.18
N ARG A 105 -1.91 -9.78 -14.49
CA ARG A 105 -2.37 -8.58 -15.22
C ARG A 105 -3.78 -8.84 -15.71
N ASP A 106 -4.76 -8.55 -14.86
CA ASP A 106 -6.20 -8.75 -15.09
C ASP A 106 -6.95 -7.46 -15.40
N THR A 107 -6.25 -6.52 -16.01
CA THR A 107 -6.77 -5.23 -16.46
C THR A 107 -7.10 -5.24 -17.95
N THR A 108 -8.09 -4.42 -18.35
CA THR A 108 -8.33 -4.11 -19.76
C THR A 108 -7.22 -3.18 -20.30
N PRO A 109 -7.07 -3.04 -21.64
CA PRO A 109 -6.12 -2.08 -22.21
C PRO A 109 -6.33 -0.65 -21.73
N GLU A 110 -7.59 -0.21 -21.55
CA GLU A 110 -7.92 1.11 -21.02
C GLU A 110 -7.46 1.28 -19.56
N GLU A 111 -7.75 0.29 -18.71
CA GLU A 111 -7.31 0.30 -17.30
C GLU A 111 -5.79 0.29 -17.20
N THR A 112 -5.13 -0.51 -18.03
CA THR A 112 -3.66 -0.55 -18.11
C THR A 112 -3.08 0.81 -18.49
N LYS A 113 -3.72 1.51 -19.45
CA LYS A 113 -3.32 2.87 -19.86
C LYS A 113 -3.49 3.87 -18.72
N ILE A 114 -4.58 3.81 -17.95
CA ILE A 114 -4.79 4.70 -16.79
C ILE A 114 -3.67 4.53 -15.77
N ILE A 115 -3.27 3.29 -15.48
CA ILE A 115 -2.16 3.02 -14.54
C ILE A 115 -0.86 3.58 -15.11
N ALA A 116 -0.54 3.29 -16.38
CA ALA A 116 0.69 3.74 -17.01
C ALA A 116 0.80 5.27 -17.05
N ASP A 117 -0.25 5.95 -17.52
CA ASP A 117 -0.28 7.42 -17.60
C ASP A 117 -0.16 8.06 -16.20
N GLY A 118 -0.82 7.46 -15.20
CA GLY A 118 -0.76 7.93 -13.82
C GLY A 118 0.64 7.78 -13.21
N LEU A 119 1.31 6.66 -13.44
CA LEU A 119 2.67 6.43 -12.95
C LEU A 119 3.70 7.34 -13.65
N ASP A 120 3.58 7.54 -14.97
CA ASP A 120 4.50 8.38 -15.76
C ASP A 120 4.46 9.85 -15.33
N GLY A 121 3.27 10.35 -15.00
CA GLY A 121 3.07 11.74 -14.54
C GLY A 121 3.33 11.98 -13.05
N MET A 122 3.69 10.96 -12.26
CA MET A 122 3.72 11.04 -10.81
C MET A 122 5.15 11.21 -10.25
N ALA A 123 5.43 12.34 -9.61
CA ALA A 123 6.59 12.44 -8.73
C ALA A 123 6.20 11.92 -7.34
N TYR A 124 6.79 10.81 -6.88
CA TYR A 124 6.49 10.24 -5.55
C TYR A 124 6.93 11.16 -4.43
N ASP A 125 6.01 11.39 -3.47
CA ASP A 125 6.28 12.10 -2.24
C ASP A 125 6.53 11.13 -1.06
N GLU A 126 6.72 11.69 0.14
CA GLU A 126 6.95 10.90 1.35
C GLU A 126 5.77 9.97 1.69
N TYR A 127 4.53 10.35 1.37
CA TYR A 127 3.38 9.49 1.64
C TYR A 127 3.26 8.33 0.66
N ASP A 128 3.58 8.52 -0.63
CA ASP A 128 3.66 7.38 -1.57
C ASP A 128 4.67 6.35 -1.07
N ARG A 129 5.87 6.81 -0.66
CA ARG A 129 6.94 5.94 -0.15
C ARG A 129 6.56 5.27 1.15
N LEU A 130 5.93 6.01 2.07
CA LEU A 130 5.45 5.48 3.34
C LEU A 130 4.42 4.37 3.14
N ILE A 131 3.44 4.57 2.26
CA ILE A 131 2.41 3.55 2.02
C ILE A 131 2.98 2.33 1.29
N GLN A 132 3.93 2.50 0.36
CA GLN A 132 4.66 1.39 -0.27
C GLN A 132 5.42 0.55 0.76
N LEU A 133 6.06 1.20 1.75
CA LEU A 133 6.71 0.50 2.86
C LEU A 133 5.68 -0.24 3.72
N CYS A 134 4.61 0.44 4.13
CA CYS A 134 3.62 -0.13 5.03
C CYS A 134 2.86 -1.31 4.40
N ASP A 135 2.56 -1.27 3.10
CA ASP A 135 2.04 -2.42 2.36
C ASP A 135 3.00 -3.63 2.43
N SER A 136 4.31 -3.36 2.32
CA SER A 136 5.34 -4.40 2.41
C SER A 136 5.57 -4.92 3.84
N LEU A 137 5.21 -4.16 4.86
CA LEU A 137 5.28 -4.56 6.28
C LEU A 137 3.98 -5.20 6.80
N ALA A 138 2.86 -5.00 6.09
CA ALA A 138 1.56 -5.44 6.58
C ALA A 138 1.22 -6.88 6.19
N GLY A 139 0.82 -7.67 7.16
CA GLY A 139 0.06 -8.90 7.01
C GLY A 139 -1.36 -8.74 7.53
N ALA A 140 -2.23 -9.73 7.30
CA ALA A 140 -3.55 -9.76 7.92
C ALA A 140 -3.48 -10.04 9.43
N ASP A 141 -2.46 -10.77 9.88
CA ASP A 141 -2.25 -11.15 11.27
C ASP A 141 -1.32 -10.19 12.04
N GLY A 142 -0.90 -9.09 11.42
CA GLY A 142 0.00 -8.09 12.01
C GLY A 142 1.24 -7.81 11.16
N VAL A 143 2.25 -7.20 11.78
CA VAL A 143 3.50 -6.79 11.11
C VAL A 143 4.28 -8.02 10.61
N MET A 144 4.81 -7.93 9.41
CA MET A 144 5.68 -8.93 8.78
C MET A 144 7.11 -8.40 8.63
N ASP A 145 8.07 -9.31 8.63
CA ASP A 145 9.41 -8.97 8.17
C ASP A 145 9.40 -8.68 6.67
N ILE A 146 10.04 -7.59 6.26
CA ILE A 146 10.02 -7.12 4.86
C ILE A 146 10.70 -8.12 3.91
N ILE A 147 11.75 -8.79 4.36
CA ILE A 147 12.45 -9.81 3.56
C ILE A 147 11.54 -11.03 3.40
N GLU A 148 10.96 -11.51 4.50
CA GLU A 148 10.00 -12.63 4.47
C GLU A 148 8.80 -12.32 3.57
N ARG A 149 8.31 -11.07 3.59
CA ARG A 149 7.21 -10.63 2.71
C ARG A 149 7.60 -10.69 1.23
N MET A 150 8.75 -10.15 0.86
CA MET A 150 9.24 -10.18 -0.53
C MET A 150 9.52 -11.62 -1.00
N GLU A 151 10.11 -12.46 -0.14
CA GLU A 151 10.29 -13.89 -0.40
C GLU A 151 8.96 -14.63 -0.61
N ASP A 152 7.94 -14.30 0.17
CA ASP A 152 6.61 -14.88 0.02
C ASP A 152 5.97 -14.50 -1.32
N VAL A 153 6.11 -13.25 -1.72
CA VAL A 153 5.64 -12.79 -3.05
C VAL A 153 6.39 -13.51 -4.16
N ARG A 154 7.73 -13.65 -4.04
CA ARG A 154 8.54 -14.40 -4.99
C ARG A 154 8.10 -15.87 -5.10
N ARG A 155 7.83 -16.54 -3.99
CA ARG A 155 7.33 -17.93 -3.99
C ARG A 155 5.97 -18.07 -4.68
N ARG A 156 5.06 -17.10 -4.50
CA ARG A 156 3.70 -17.15 -5.08
C ARG A 156 3.67 -16.84 -6.57
N TYR A 157 4.55 -15.97 -7.06
CA TYR A 157 4.50 -15.46 -8.43
C TYR A 157 5.70 -15.86 -9.30
N GLY A 158 6.70 -16.54 -8.72
CA GLY A 158 7.87 -17.09 -9.44
C GLY A 158 9.04 -16.13 -9.59
N ASP A 159 8.81 -14.83 -9.48
CA ASP A 159 9.85 -13.79 -9.58
C ASP A 159 9.54 -12.60 -8.66
N TYR A 160 10.59 -11.88 -8.29
CA TYR A 160 10.51 -10.56 -7.67
C TYR A 160 11.69 -9.72 -8.18
N PRO A 161 11.46 -8.72 -9.04
CA PRO A 161 12.53 -7.96 -9.69
C PRO A 161 13.51 -7.37 -8.68
N GLN A 162 14.82 -7.51 -8.94
CA GLN A 162 15.85 -7.08 -8.01
C GLN A 162 15.78 -5.57 -7.72
N ASN A 163 15.47 -4.75 -8.73
CA ASN A 163 15.30 -3.31 -8.55
C ASN A 163 14.15 -2.96 -7.58
N LYS A 164 13.03 -3.70 -7.61
CA LYS A 164 11.94 -3.53 -6.63
C LYS A 164 12.38 -3.91 -5.23
N TRP A 165 13.16 -4.99 -5.12
CA TRP A 165 13.72 -5.46 -3.86
C TRP A 165 14.62 -4.38 -3.23
N ASP A 166 15.57 -3.89 -4.00
CA ASP A 166 16.53 -2.88 -3.56
C ASP A 166 15.84 -1.56 -3.16
N ILE A 167 14.81 -1.16 -3.93
CA ILE A 167 14.02 0.04 -3.62
C ILE A 167 13.21 -0.13 -2.33
N ASN A 168 12.62 -1.30 -2.07
CA ASN A 168 11.91 -1.55 -0.81
C ASN A 168 12.85 -1.40 0.39
N LEU A 169 14.06 -1.94 0.31
CA LEU A 169 15.06 -1.80 1.37
C LEU A 169 15.55 -0.35 1.50
N ALA A 170 15.70 0.36 0.39
CA ALA A 170 16.08 1.77 0.41
C ALA A 170 14.99 2.66 1.04
N ILE A 171 13.70 2.38 0.77
CA ILE A 171 12.58 3.09 1.41
C ILE A 171 12.58 2.81 2.92
N LYS A 172 12.76 1.54 3.34
CA LYS A 172 12.87 1.20 4.76
C LYS A 172 14.00 1.98 5.43
N ALA A 173 15.19 1.94 4.85
CA ALA A 173 16.36 2.66 5.38
C ALA A 173 16.15 4.18 5.45
N HIS A 174 15.43 4.77 4.48
CA HIS A 174 15.08 6.18 4.48
C HIS A 174 14.25 6.56 5.72
N PHE A 175 13.16 5.82 6.00
CA PHE A 175 12.32 6.10 7.16
C PHE A 175 13.01 5.79 8.49
N GLU A 176 13.88 4.78 8.55
CA GLU A 176 14.74 4.51 9.72
C GLU A 176 15.69 5.68 10.01
N ALA A 177 16.29 6.24 8.95
CA ALA A 177 17.15 7.40 9.07
C ALA A 177 16.40 8.65 9.53
N LEU A 178 15.19 8.90 9.00
CA LEU A 178 14.34 10.02 9.42
C LEU A 178 13.89 9.87 10.88
N ALA A 179 13.51 8.67 11.30
CA ALA A 179 13.04 8.39 12.65
C ALA A 179 14.18 8.26 13.67
N GLY A 180 15.41 8.02 13.21
CA GLY A 180 16.56 7.68 14.06
C GLY A 180 16.42 6.36 14.82
N ARG A 181 15.59 5.43 14.33
CA ARG A 181 15.23 4.15 14.98
C ARG A 181 14.99 3.06 13.95
N ASP A 182 15.18 1.80 14.35
CA ASP A 182 14.75 0.65 13.57
C ASP A 182 13.23 0.66 13.35
N ILE A 183 12.78 0.24 12.15
CA ILE A 183 11.37 0.29 11.78
C ILE A 183 10.53 -0.61 12.69
N TYR A 184 11.03 -1.77 13.10
CA TYR A 184 10.32 -2.73 13.94
C TYR A 184 10.23 -2.29 15.41
N ASP A 185 11.10 -1.37 15.85
CA ASP A 185 10.96 -0.68 17.14
C ASP A 185 9.83 0.36 17.13
N ILE A 186 9.41 0.79 15.94
CA ILE A 186 8.32 1.76 15.74
C ILE A 186 6.98 1.06 15.57
N VAL A 187 6.92 0.07 14.67
CA VAL A 187 5.64 -0.59 14.29
C VAL A 187 5.35 -1.87 15.05
N GLY A 188 6.29 -2.35 15.86
CA GLY A 188 6.25 -3.64 16.55
C GLY A 188 7.01 -4.73 15.81
N GLN A 189 7.46 -5.73 16.58
CA GLN A 189 8.22 -6.85 16.02
C GLN A 189 7.35 -7.70 15.09
N PRO A 190 7.94 -8.26 14.02
CA PRO A 190 7.22 -9.13 13.10
C PRO A 190 6.57 -10.32 13.85
N THR A 191 5.31 -10.58 13.54
CA THR A 191 4.61 -11.76 14.06
C THR A 191 5.17 -13.02 13.38
N ALA A 192 5.64 -13.98 14.18
CA ALA A 192 6.06 -15.26 13.63
C ALA A 192 4.88 -15.93 12.90
N ARG A 193 5.10 -16.36 11.66
CA ARG A 193 4.08 -17.15 10.93
C ARG A 193 3.80 -18.44 11.70
N ARG A 194 2.55 -18.68 12.00
CA ARG A 194 2.07 -19.96 12.52
C ARG A 194 1.91 -20.99 11.42
#